data_9afae6ec688d8ad4bb54347be95e869f
#
_entry.id   9afae6ec688d8ad4bb54347be95e869f
#
_cell.length_a   1.000
_cell.length_b   1.000
_cell.length_c   1.000
_cell.angle_alpha   90.00
_cell.angle_beta   90.00
_cell.angle_gamma   90.00
#
_symmetry.space_group_name_H-M   'P 1'
#
loop_
_entity.id
_entity.type
_entity.pdbx_description
1 polymer ?
#
loop_
_entity_poly.entity_id
_entity_poly.type
_entity_poly.pdbx_seq_one_letter_code
_entity_poly.pdbx_strand_id
1 'polypeptide(L)'
;HAISGIASALVSVSPFVAQQWWAYTRLCPGRPWCDARLPLAYTFVQRAYWDVGFLRYWTVAQVPNFVLAMPVLAVAAYACRPLVSSSVLVVLAPWRARQAPGDVYVYACHTLVLVCILLLASHVQIALRMATPGGMPLVWWACAALYERHRGVLVYLLCYSTAAIVLYAGFYPPA
;
A
#
# COMPACT_ATOMS: atom_id res chain seq x y z
N HIS A 1 17.96 -11.57 -16.26
CA HIS A 1 16.73 -11.14 -15.58
C HIS A 1 17.00 -10.63 -14.16
N ALA A 2 17.79 -11.31 -13.30
CA ALA A 2 18.07 -10.87 -11.93
C ALA A 2 18.84 -9.54 -11.89
N ILE A 3 19.86 -9.37 -12.73
CA ILE A 3 20.66 -8.14 -12.82
C ILE A 3 19.79 -6.96 -13.26
N SER A 4 18.92 -7.15 -14.25
CA SER A 4 17.97 -6.13 -14.69
C SER A 4 17.00 -5.72 -13.58
N GLY A 5 16.49 -6.69 -12.81
CA GLY A 5 15.62 -6.41 -11.66
C GLY A 5 16.31 -5.60 -10.55
N ILE A 6 17.54 -5.94 -10.22
CA ILE A 6 18.35 -5.20 -9.24
C ILE A 6 18.63 -3.78 -9.75
N ALA A 7 19.03 -3.61 -11.01
CA ALA A 7 19.27 -2.30 -11.59
C ALA A 7 18.00 -1.42 -11.55
N SER A 8 16.85 -1.98 -11.92
CA SER A 8 15.57 -1.25 -11.85
C SER A 8 15.20 -0.86 -10.41
N ALA A 9 15.42 -1.73 -9.44
CA ALA A 9 15.18 -1.42 -8.03
C ALA A 9 16.09 -0.29 -7.52
N LEU A 10 17.38 -0.31 -7.87
CA LEU A 10 18.33 0.75 -7.52
C LEU A 10 17.94 2.09 -8.13
N VAL A 11 17.56 2.11 -9.41
CA VAL A 11 17.07 3.33 -10.08
C VAL A 11 15.81 3.85 -9.41
N SER A 12 14.86 2.98 -9.04
CA SER A 12 13.61 3.37 -8.40
C SER A 12 13.82 3.95 -7.00
N VAL A 13 14.80 3.47 -6.25
CA VAL A 13 15.09 3.91 -4.87
C VAL A 13 16.02 5.13 -4.84
N SER A 14 16.83 5.34 -5.89
CA SER A 14 17.84 6.39 -5.91
C SER A 14 17.33 7.82 -5.65
N PRO A 15 16.13 8.25 -6.15
CA PRO A 15 15.64 9.60 -5.86
C PRO A 15 15.30 9.78 -4.37
N PHE A 16 14.78 8.73 -3.73
CA PHE A 16 14.52 8.77 -2.29
C PHE A 16 15.82 8.91 -1.50
N VAL A 17 16.83 8.11 -1.81
CA VAL A 17 18.15 8.18 -1.15
C VAL A 17 18.78 9.54 -1.37
N ALA A 18 18.75 10.05 -2.60
CA ALA A 18 19.30 11.37 -2.93
C ALA A 18 18.60 12.49 -2.15
N GLN A 19 17.26 12.42 -2.01
CA GLN A 19 16.50 13.39 -1.20
C GLN A 19 16.88 13.32 0.29
N GLN A 20 17.03 12.13 0.86
CA GLN A 20 17.44 11.98 2.26
C GLN A 20 18.85 12.52 2.48
N TRP A 21 19.77 12.22 1.57
CA TRP A 21 21.15 12.76 1.60
C TRP A 21 21.16 14.29 1.51
N TRP A 22 20.41 14.85 0.57
CA TRP A 22 20.27 16.30 0.43
C TRP A 22 19.69 16.94 1.70
N ALA A 23 18.64 16.36 2.28
CA ALA A 23 18.05 16.85 3.51
C ALA A 23 19.06 16.81 4.67
N TYR A 24 19.82 15.72 4.81
CA TYR A 24 20.86 15.60 5.82
C TYR A 24 21.93 16.69 5.67
N THR A 25 22.50 16.86 4.48
CA THR A 25 23.57 17.83 4.23
C THR A 25 23.14 19.28 4.40
N ARG A 26 21.85 19.59 4.22
CA ARG A 26 21.35 20.97 4.30
C ARG A 26 20.75 21.33 5.66
N LEU A 27 20.23 20.37 6.39
CA LEU A 27 19.45 20.62 7.61
C LEU A 27 20.16 20.16 8.88
N CYS A 28 21.22 19.37 8.79
CA CYS A 28 22.02 18.96 9.94
C CYS A 28 23.30 19.80 10.04
N PRO A 29 23.78 20.10 11.27
CA PRO A 29 23.19 19.72 12.56
C PRO A 29 22.02 20.65 12.97
N GLY A 30 21.35 20.33 14.06
CA GLY A 30 20.35 21.21 14.67
C GLY A 30 18.89 20.73 14.52
N ARG A 31 18.68 19.51 13.98
CA ARG A 31 17.37 18.88 13.93
C ARG A 31 17.33 17.60 14.77
N PRO A 32 16.20 17.26 15.42
CA PRO A 32 16.11 16.11 16.33
C PRO A 32 16.42 14.74 15.69
N TRP A 33 16.34 14.65 14.36
CA TRP A 33 16.60 13.42 13.63
C TRP A 33 18.04 13.26 13.16
N CYS A 34 18.87 14.30 13.28
CA CYS A 34 20.28 14.29 12.82
C CYS A 34 21.14 13.29 13.60
N ASP A 35 20.87 13.13 14.90
CA ASP A 35 21.63 12.26 15.79
C ASP A 35 21.03 10.85 15.89
N ALA A 36 19.99 10.57 15.07
CA ALA A 36 19.39 9.26 15.03
C ALA A 36 20.34 8.24 14.38
N ARG A 37 20.24 6.97 14.78
CA ARG A 37 21.02 5.86 14.21
C ARG A 37 20.90 5.76 12.68
N LEU A 38 19.74 6.11 12.14
CA LEU A 38 19.49 6.34 10.72
C LEU A 38 18.87 7.73 10.58
N PRO A 39 19.65 8.75 10.18
CA PRO A 39 19.19 10.13 10.14
C PRO A 39 18.35 10.38 8.88
N LEU A 40 17.13 9.85 8.87
CA LEU A 40 16.17 9.98 7.79
C LEU A 40 15.13 11.07 8.12
N ALA A 41 15.17 12.18 7.42
CA ALA A 41 14.19 13.26 7.54
C ALA A 41 12.76 12.76 7.29
N TYR A 42 12.59 11.89 6.28
CA TYR A 42 11.29 11.31 5.94
C TYR A 42 10.66 10.56 7.12
N THR A 43 11.39 9.64 7.74
CA THR A 43 10.90 8.85 8.87
C THR A 43 10.53 9.74 10.06
N PHE A 44 11.33 10.78 10.32
CA PHE A 44 11.03 11.75 11.36
C PHE A 44 9.71 12.48 11.09
N VAL A 45 9.53 13.02 9.88
CA VAL A 45 8.32 13.74 9.48
C VAL A 45 7.09 12.81 9.59
N GLN A 46 7.18 11.61 9.05
CA GLN A 46 6.08 10.64 9.10
C GLN A 46 5.67 10.31 10.55
N ARG A 47 6.64 10.17 11.44
CA ARG A 47 6.38 9.87 12.84
C ARG A 47 5.88 11.09 13.63
N ALA A 48 6.50 12.26 13.42
CA ALA A 48 6.23 13.46 14.22
C ALA A 48 4.92 14.16 13.84
N TYR A 49 4.57 14.17 12.54
CA TYR A 49 3.42 14.91 12.03
C TYR A 49 2.24 14.02 11.63
N TRP A 50 2.50 12.77 11.29
CA TRP A 50 1.47 11.83 10.80
C TRP A 50 1.25 10.63 11.71
N ASP A 51 1.98 10.56 12.82
CA ASP A 51 1.92 9.45 13.78
C ASP A 51 2.11 8.05 13.13
N VAL A 52 2.87 7.98 12.04
CA VAL A 52 3.14 6.73 11.32
C VAL A 52 4.05 5.84 12.18
N GLY A 53 3.65 4.59 12.36
CA GLY A 53 4.41 3.60 13.12
C GLY A 53 3.66 2.30 13.28
N PHE A 54 4.36 1.26 13.73
CA PHE A 54 3.76 -0.07 13.88
C PHE A 54 2.55 -0.03 14.82
N LEU A 55 1.37 -0.37 14.29
CA LEU A 55 0.05 -0.40 14.95
C LEU A 55 -0.40 0.93 15.58
N ARG A 56 0.27 2.04 15.32
CA ARG A 56 -0.08 3.33 15.93
C ARG A 56 -1.41 3.89 15.43
N TYR A 57 -1.80 3.52 14.22
CA TYR A 57 -3.06 3.97 13.61
C TYR A 57 -4.30 3.23 14.16
N TRP A 58 -4.10 2.16 14.96
CA TRP A 58 -5.18 1.36 15.52
C TRP A 58 -5.78 2.02 16.78
N THR A 59 -6.52 3.11 16.59
CA THR A 59 -7.22 3.83 17.65
C THR A 59 -8.71 3.90 17.35
N VAL A 60 -9.53 4.08 18.39
CA VAL A 60 -11.00 4.17 18.25
C VAL A 60 -11.40 5.33 17.33
N ALA A 61 -10.66 6.45 17.37
CA ALA A 61 -10.88 7.60 16.51
C ALA A 61 -10.73 7.29 15.02
N GLN A 62 -10.00 6.24 14.67
CA GLN A 62 -9.74 5.84 13.27
C GLN A 62 -10.71 4.78 12.75
N VAL A 63 -11.64 4.30 13.57
CA VAL A 63 -12.66 3.31 13.16
C VAL A 63 -13.40 3.74 11.89
N PRO A 64 -13.87 4.99 11.72
CA PRO A 64 -14.52 5.40 10.48
C PRO A 64 -13.63 5.21 9.24
N ASN A 65 -12.32 5.47 9.35
CA ASN A 65 -11.36 5.30 8.27
C ASN A 65 -11.16 3.81 7.90
N PHE A 66 -11.15 2.93 8.90
CA PHE A 66 -11.14 1.48 8.65
C PHE A 66 -12.40 1.01 7.93
N VAL A 67 -13.58 1.52 8.32
CA VAL A 67 -14.85 1.20 7.66
C VAL A 67 -14.84 1.64 6.20
N LEU A 68 -14.34 2.85 5.92
CA LEU A 68 -14.22 3.36 4.55
C LEU A 68 -13.22 2.56 3.71
N ALA A 69 -12.10 2.13 4.29
CA ALA A 69 -11.11 1.32 3.59
C ALA A 69 -11.51 -0.15 3.41
N MET A 70 -12.46 -0.65 4.23
CA MET A 70 -12.84 -2.06 4.27
C MET A 70 -13.20 -2.66 2.90
N PRO A 71 -13.96 -2.01 2.02
CA PRO A 71 -14.28 -2.59 0.72
C PRO A 71 -13.05 -2.86 -0.15
N VAL A 72 -12.11 -1.93 -0.19
CA VAL A 72 -10.84 -2.10 -0.93
C VAL A 72 -10.00 -3.22 -0.33
N LEU A 73 -9.91 -3.25 1.00
CA LEU A 73 -9.17 -4.30 1.72
C LEU A 73 -9.82 -5.68 1.51
N ALA A 74 -11.15 -5.75 1.48
CA ALA A 74 -11.88 -6.99 1.20
C ALA A 74 -11.61 -7.50 -0.23
N VAL A 75 -11.62 -6.62 -1.23
CA VAL A 75 -11.26 -6.97 -2.61
C VAL A 75 -9.80 -7.39 -2.71
N ALA A 76 -8.90 -6.71 -2.01
CA ALA A 76 -7.48 -7.08 -1.96
C ALA A 76 -7.27 -8.47 -1.32
N ALA A 77 -7.98 -8.76 -0.22
CA ALA A 77 -7.96 -10.09 0.41
C ALA A 77 -8.52 -11.16 -0.53
N TYR A 78 -9.61 -10.87 -1.23
CA TYR A 78 -10.15 -11.75 -2.27
C TYR A 78 -9.14 -12.01 -3.39
N ALA A 79 -8.46 -10.97 -3.86
CA ALA A 79 -7.43 -11.06 -4.89
C ALA A 79 -6.21 -11.90 -4.46
N CYS A 80 -5.89 -11.90 -3.17
CA CYS A 80 -4.79 -12.67 -2.60
C CYS A 80 -5.12 -14.15 -2.31
N ARG A 81 -6.33 -14.63 -2.59
CA ARG A 81 -6.71 -16.04 -2.37
C ARG A 81 -5.73 -17.07 -2.93
N PRO A 82 -5.12 -16.88 -4.13
CA PRO A 82 -4.14 -17.84 -4.64
C PRO A 82 -2.95 -18.07 -3.70
N LEU A 83 -2.63 -17.08 -2.85
CA LEU A 83 -1.54 -17.22 -1.86
C LEU A 83 -1.94 -18.11 -0.68
N VAL A 84 -3.21 -18.06 -0.28
CA VAL A 84 -3.71 -18.81 0.89
C VAL A 84 -3.75 -20.32 0.61
N SER A 85 -3.97 -20.70 -0.64
CA SER A 85 -3.95 -22.12 -1.06
C SER A 85 -2.53 -22.65 -1.30
N SER A 86 -1.53 -21.81 -1.23
CA SER A 86 -0.13 -22.15 -1.46
C SER A 86 0.60 -22.39 -0.13
N SER A 87 1.60 -23.25 -0.13
CA SER A 87 2.43 -23.43 1.07
C SER A 87 3.16 -22.14 1.43
N VAL A 88 3.39 -21.90 2.72
CA VAL A 88 4.10 -20.72 3.24
C VAL A 88 5.46 -20.52 2.57
N LEU A 89 6.12 -21.61 2.18
CA LEU A 89 7.40 -21.57 1.46
C LEU A 89 7.28 -20.90 0.09
N VAL A 90 6.13 -21.03 -0.58
CA VAL A 90 5.86 -20.39 -1.87
C VAL A 90 5.60 -18.89 -1.69
N VAL A 91 4.98 -18.50 -0.57
CA VAL A 91 4.80 -17.07 -0.22
C VAL A 91 6.13 -16.38 0.04
N LEU A 92 7.05 -17.05 0.75
CA LEU A 92 8.37 -16.50 1.08
C LEU A 92 9.37 -16.55 -0.08
N ALA A 93 9.16 -17.47 -1.05
CA ALA A 93 10.02 -17.63 -2.21
C ALA A 93 9.21 -17.75 -3.52
N PRO A 94 8.52 -16.66 -3.94
CA PRO A 94 7.59 -16.69 -5.08
C PRO A 94 8.23 -17.16 -6.40
N TRP A 95 9.55 -17.00 -6.56
CA TRP A 95 10.30 -17.51 -7.71
C TRP A 95 10.38 -19.04 -7.79
N ARG A 96 9.99 -19.77 -6.73
CA ARG A 96 9.90 -21.24 -6.72
C ARG A 96 8.53 -21.77 -7.12
N ALA A 97 7.53 -20.92 -7.25
CA ALA A 97 6.18 -21.29 -7.65
C ALA A 97 6.09 -21.61 -9.14
N ARG A 98 6.44 -22.84 -9.50
CA ARG A 98 6.37 -23.33 -10.92
C ARG A 98 4.96 -23.68 -11.38
N GLN A 99 3.94 -23.66 -10.50
CA GLN A 99 2.60 -24.18 -10.79
C GLN A 99 1.48 -23.13 -10.85
N ALA A 100 1.75 -21.89 -10.48
CA ALA A 100 0.79 -20.80 -10.72
C ALA A 100 1.21 -20.03 -11.97
N PRO A 101 0.29 -19.42 -12.72
CA PRO A 101 0.67 -18.42 -13.71
C PRO A 101 1.55 -17.38 -12.99
N GLY A 102 2.86 -17.41 -13.29
CA GLY A 102 3.88 -16.74 -12.47
C GLY A 102 3.60 -15.27 -12.21
N ASP A 103 2.91 -14.63 -13.13
CA ASP A 103 2.58 -13.21 -13.07
C ASP A 103 1.55 -12.89 -11.98
N VAL A 104 0.47 -13.65 -11.85
CA VAL A 104 -0.59 -13.43 -10.85
C VAL A 104 -0.04 -13.56 -9.43
N TYR A 105 0.87 -14.50 -9.22
CA TYR A 105 1.46 -14.74 -7.91
C TYR A 105 2.32 -13.56 -7.42
N VAL A 106 3.13 -12.99 -8.31
CA VAL A 106 3.96 -11.81 -8.00
C VAL A 106 3.07 -10.62 -7.61
N TYR A 107 2.01 -10.37 -8.37
CA TYR A 107 1.06 -9.30 -8.05
C TYR A 107 0.27 -9.56 -6.76
N ALA A 108 -0.02 -10.81 -6.44
CA ALA A 108 -0.68 -11.17 -5.18
C ALA A 108 0.26 -10.93 -3.98
N CYS A 109 1.53 -11.32 -4.07
CA CYS A 109 2.53 -11.00 -3.05
C CYS A 109 2.70 -9.49 -2.87
N HIS A 110 2.80 -8.74 -3.96
CA HIS A 110 2.90 -7.29 -3.94
C HIS A 110 1.68 -6.65 -3.25
N THR A 111 0.47 -7.06 -3.62
CA THR A 111 -0.78 -6.59 -3.01
C THR A 111 -0.81 -6.91 -1.51
N LEU A 112 -0.44 -8.13 -1.12
CA LEU A 112 -0.38 -8.53 0.28
C LEU A 112 0.59 -7.68 1.10
N VAL A 113 1.79 -7.44 0.58
CA VAL A 113 2.81 -6.60 1.23
C VAL A 113 2.28 -5.18 1.43
N LEU A 114 1.66 -4.58 0.40
CA LEU A 114 1.08 -3.24 0.51
C LEU A 114 -0.05 -3.19 1.54
N VAL A 115 -0.95 -4.17 1.54
CA VAL A 115 -2.04 -4.26 2.54
C VAL A 115 -1.47 -4.40 3.96
N CYS A 116 -0.44 -5.22 4.15
CA CYS A 116 0.24 -5.34 5.44
C CYS A 116 0.87 -4.01 5.88
N ILE A 117 1.54 -3.28 4.98
CA ILE A 117 2.11 -1.96 5.29
C ILE A 117 0.99 -0.98 5.69
N LEU A 118 -0.11 -0.94 4.95
CA LEU A 118 -1.25 -0.05 5.23
C LEU A 118 -1.88 -0.35 6.58
N LEU A 119 -2.06 -1.62 6.92
CA LEU A 119 -2.70 -2.03 8.16
C LEU A 119 -1.78 -1.92 9.38
N LEU A 120 -0.50 -2.24 9.22
CA LEU A 120 0.40 -2.41 10.36
C LEU A 120 1.31 -1.22 10.61
N ALA A 121 1.70 -0.48 9.57
CA ALA A 121 2.76 0.51 9.69
C ALA A 121 2.41 1.89 9.13
N SER A 122 1.28 2.04 8.44
CA SER A 122 0.87 3.29 7.81
C SER A 122 -0.58 3.63 8.14
N HIS A 123 -1.23 4.43 7.31
CA HIS A 123 -2.60 4.89 7.46
C HIS A 123 -3.50 4.21 6.43
N VAL A 124 -4.57 3.55 6.89
CA VAL A 124 -5.56 2.93 5.98
C VAL A 124 -6.26 3.95 5.08
N GLN A 125 -6.26 5.23 5.45
CA GLN A 125 -6.81 6.32 4.63
C GLN A 125 -6.21 6.43 3.25
N ILE A 126 -5.00 5.92 3.03
CA ILE A 126 -4.36 5.92 1.71
C ILE A 126 -4.63 4.65 0.90
N ALA A 127 -5.43 3.71 1.43
CA ALA A 127 -5.72 2.45 0.77
C ALA A 127 -6.32 2.64 -0.63
N LEU A 128 -7.28 3.56 -0.78
CA LEU A 128 -7.85 3.90 -2.09
C LEU A 128 -6.85 4.50 -3.06
N ARG A 129 -5.92 5.32 -2.55
CA ARG A 129 -4.88 5.93 -3.38
C ARG A 129 -3.88 4.89 -3.86
N MET A 130 -3.63 3.85 -3.05
CA MET A 130 -2.78 2.73 -3.43
C MET A 130 -3.49 1.73 -4.35
N ALA A 131 -4.83 1.64 -4.28
CA ALA A 131 -5.65 0.78 -5.13
C ALA A 131 -5.80 1.27 -6.57
N THR A 132 -4.81 1.98 -7.09
CA THR A 132 -4.73 2.38 -8.51
C THR A 132 -4.27 1.21 -9.38
N PRO A 133 -4.54 1.25 -10.70
CA PRO A 133 -4.02 0.22 -11.61
C PRO A 133 -2.50 0.04 -11.54
N GLY A 134 -1.75 1.11 -11.27
CA GLY A 134 -0.29 1.06 -11.10
C GLY A 134 0.17 0.60 -9.72
N GLY A 135 -0.65 0.85 -8.68
CA GLY A 135 -0.32 0.48 -7.30
C GLY A 135 -0.73 -0.96 -6.95
N MET A 136 -1.99 -1.31 -7.19
CA MET A 136 -2.54 -2.64 -6.92
C MET A 136 -3.31 -3.19 -8.13
N PRO A 137 -2.64 -3.58 -9.22
CA PRO A 137 -3.30 -4.03 -10.45
C PRO A 137 -4.21 -5.23 -10.22
N LEU A 138 -3.86 -6.11 -9.29
CA LEU A 138 -4.65 -7.30 -8.97
C LEU A 138 -6.02 -6.96 -8.35
N VAL A 139 -6.14 -5.84 -7.63
CA VAL A 139 -7.42 -5.37 -7.09
C VAL A 139 -8.37 -4.99 -8.22
N TRP A 140 -7.88 -4.36 -9.27
CA TRP A 140 -8.69 -4.01 -10.45
C TRP A 140 -9.16 -5.23 -11.22
N TRP A 141 -8.27 -6.19 -11.42
CA TRP A 141 -8.65 -7.47 -12.01
C TRP A 141 -9.69 -8.22 -11.18
N ALA A 142 -9.55 -8.24 -9.85
CA ALA A 142 -10.52 -8.83 -8.96
C ALA A 142 -11.87 -8.08 -8.98
N CYS A 143 -11.87 -6.76 -9.07
CA CYS A 143 -13.09 -5.97 -9.26
C CYS A 143 -13.81 -6.33 -10.57
N ALA A 144 -13.07 -6.48 -11.67
CA ALA A 144 -13.64 -6.90 -12.95
C ALA A 144 -14.28 -8.28 -12.84
N ALA A 145 -13.59 -9.25 -12.27
CA ALA A 145 -14.11 -10.61 -12.06
C ALA A 145 -15.32 -10.65 -11.12
N LEU A 146 -15.36 -9.80 -10.10
CA LEU A 146 -16.53 -9.66 -9.23
C LEU A 146 -17.71 -9.01 -9.94
N TYR A 147 -17.46 -8.04 -10.82
CA TYR A 147 -18.50 -7.39 -11.61
C TYR A 147 -19.19 -8.35 -12.58
N GLU A 148 -18.44 -9.27 -13.19
CA GLU A 148 -19.02 -10.31 -14.06
C GLU A 148 -20.03 -11.20 -13.32
N ARG A 149 -19.78 -11.44 -12.02
CA ARG A 149 -20.65 -12.27 -11.16
C ARG A 149 -21.78 -11.49 -10.49
N HIS A 150 -21.50 -10.24 -10.11
CA HIS A 150 -22.39 -9.42 -9.27
C HIS A 150 -22.47 -8.00 -9.80
N ARG A 151 -23.53 -7.67 -10.53
CA ARG A 151 -23.77 -6.31 -11.05
C ARG A 151 -23.83 -5.23 -9.98
N GLY A 152 -24.17 -5.59 -8.75
CA GLY A 152 -24.13 -4.68 -7.61
C GLY A 152 -22.76 -4.05 -7.33
N VAL A 153 -21.68 -4.67 -7.78
CA VAL A 153 -20.33 -4.09 -7.69
C VAL A 153 -20.24 -2.74 -8.43
N LEU A 154 -20.86 -2.61 -9.60
CA LEU A 154 -20.90 -1.34 -10.33
C LEU A 154 -21.65 -0.27 -9.54
N VAL A 155 -22.83 -0.62 -8.99
CA VAL A 155 -23.60 0.32 -8.18
C VAL A 155 -22.81 0.78 -6.98
N TYR A 156 -22.15 -0.15 -6.30
CA TYR A 156 -21.25 0.18 -5.18
C TYR A 156 -20.14 1.14 -5.61
N LEU A 157 -19.43 0.84 -6.71
CA LEU A 157 -18.33 1.69 -7.20
C LEU A 157 -18.80 3.10 -7.55
N LEU A 158 -19.97 3.24 -8.19
CA LEU A 158 -20.56 4.54 -8.54
C LEU A 158 -20.95 5.32 -7.28
N CYS A 159 -21.65 4.69 -6.34
CA CYS A 159 -22.03 5.35 -5.07
C CYS A 159 -20.80 5.76 -4.27
N TYR A 160 -19.81 4.88 -4.18
CA TYR A 160 -18.58 5.16 -3.44
C TYR A 160 -17.77 6.28 -4.09
N SER A 161 -17.65 6.29 -5.43
CA SER A 161 -16.96 7.36 -6.15
C SER A 161 -17.65 8.72 -5.96
N THR A 162 -18.98 8.75 -5.99
CA THR A 162 -19.74 9.97 -5.74
C THR A 162 -19.53 10.47 -4.32
N ALA A 163 -19.62 9.58 -3.31
CA ALA A 163 -19.34 9.91 -1.93
C ALA A 163 -17.89 10.42 -1.73
N ALA A 164 -16.93 9.78 -2.39
CA ALA A 164 -15.54 10.18 -2.37
C ALA A 164 -15.33 11.61 -2.90
N ILE A 165 -15.97 11.96 -4.01
CA ILE A 165 -15.90 13.32 -4.59
C ILE A 165 -16.43 14.36 -3.60
N VAL A 166 -17.58 14.09 -2.98
CA VAL A 166 -18.18 15.00 -1.98
C VAL A 166 -17.28 15.15 -0.75
N LEU A 167 -16.72 14.05 -0.25
CA LEU A 167 -15.82 14.08 0.90
C LEU A 167 -14.53 14.87 0.58
N TYR A 168 -13.95 14.66 -0.60
CA TYR A 168 -12.77 15.44 -1.01
C TYR A 168 -13.08 16.94 -1.14
N ALA A 169 -14.23 17.30 -1.68
CA ALA A 169 -14.65 18.70 -1.77
C ALA A 169 -14.81 19.34 -0.38
N GLY A 170 -15.18 18.54 0.63
CA GLY A 170 -15.29 18.95 2.04
C GLY A 170 -13.99 18.85 2.83
N PHE A 171 -12.84 18.60 2.20
CA PHE A 171 -11.55 18.35 2.87
C PHE A 171 -11.54 17.13 3.81
N TYR A 172 -12.48 16.21 3.66
CA TYR A 172 -12.51 14.92 4.33
C TYR A 172 -12.08 13.82 3.35
N PRO A 173 -10.77 13.50 3.25
CA PRO A 173 -10.32 12.49 2.29
C PRO A 173 -10.94 11.14 2.65
N PRO A 174 -11.57 10.46 1.68
CA PRO A 174 -12.01 9.09 1.88
C PRO A 174 -10.79 8.19 2.08
N ALA A 175 -10.97 7.15 2.85
CA ALA A 175 -9.94 6.15 3.13
C ALA A 175 -9.59 5.32 1.88
#